data_35fc69cf2630463b2105e4442d906248
#
_entry.id   35fc69cf2630463b2105e4442d906248
#
_cell.length_a   1.000
_cell.length_b   1.000
_cell.length_c   1.000
_cell.angle_alpha   90.00
_cell.angle_beta   90.00
_cell.angle_gamma   90.00
#
_symmetry.space_group_name_H-M   'P 1'
#
loop_
_entity.id
_entity.type
_entity.pdbx_description
1 polymer ?
#
loop_
_entity_poly.entity_id
_entity_poly.type
_entity_poly.pdbx_seq_one_letter_code
_entity_poly.pdbx_strand_id
1 'polypeptide(L)'
;MSTTPDHAAGRLPRQIAYIIGNEGCERFSFYGMRNILTPFLISTLLLGMPEGQRILAAKDVFHTFVIGVYFFPLLGGWLADRYFGKYHTVLWMSLVYCLGHACLAIFEHSRLGFFTGLGLIALGAGGIKPLVASFVGDQFDQSNKHLAKMVFDAFYWIINFGSFFASLLMPLFLRHYGAAVAFGIPGGLMFVATVVFWLGRRQYVMVPPGPPDQHAFSRVLRTALLARRPGQARPGLWVAWAGVLAALAAFASIPALGFVIAACLALVALIGGVGGGAWLQMERARGLHPDVAVDGARNVLRVLVIFALTTPFFSLFDQKASTWVVQGAEMSMPSWFQPAQMQALNPLLVMLLIPFNNLVLYPLLRRAGYEPTALRRMTAGIAFSALAWIVVGGLQVVIDGGDPLSIVWQVVPYALLTFGEVLVSATGLEFAYSQAPASMKGVVMSFWSLTTTVGNLWVLLANAAVRNEAVTGAIASSGLSVTAFQMFFFAAFALLAALAFGLYARRYREMDYYRPG
;
A
#
# COMPACT_ATOMS: atom_id res chain seq x y z
N MET A 1 4.27 12.95 -54.93
CA MET A 1 4.46 13.84 -53.81
C MET A 1 3.41 13.49 -52.75
N SER A 2 3.77 12.63 -51.82
CA SER A 2 2.92 12.19 -50.69
C SER A 2 3.14 13.20 -49.55
N THR A 3 2.15 14.03 -49.33
CA THR A 3 2.11 14.94 -48.16
C THR A 3 1.77 14.08 -46.94
N THR A 4 2.78 13.79 -46.12
CA THR A 4 2.59 13.29 -44.74
C THR A 4 1.73 14.31 -44.00
N PRO A 5 0.65 13.90 -43.30
CA PRO A 5 -0.10 14.80 -42.46
C PRO A 5 0.83 15.25 -41.31
N ASP A 6 0.99 16.56 -41.20
CA ASP A 6 1.62 17.23 -40.08
C ASP A 6 0.90 16.80 -38.80
N HIS A 7 1.51 15.95 -37.98
CA HIS A 7 0.97 15.59 -36.68
C HIS A 7 1.00 16.84 -35.82
N ALA A 8 -0.11 17.59 -35.81
CA ALA A 8 -0.32 18.68 -34.89
C ALA A 8 -0.02 18.14 -33.48
N ALA A 9 1.04 18.65 -32.86
CA ALA A 9 1.45 18.29 -31.52
C ALA A 9 0.24 18.43 -30.59
N GLY A 10 -0.35 17.33 -30.18
CA GLY A 10 -1.56 17.31 -29.36
C GLY A 10 -1.33 18.14 -28.11
N ARG A 11 -2.20 19.13 -27.86
CA ARG A 11 -2.09 19.98 -26.67
C ARG A 11 -2.48 19.17 -25.45
N LEU A 12 -1.76 19.38 -24.35
CA LEU A 12 -2.09 18.79 -23.06
C LEU A 12 -3.53 19.16 -22.68
N PRO A 13 -4.41 18.19 -22.33
CA PRO A 13 -5.76 18.49 -21.91
C PRO A 13 -5.77 19.40 -20.67
N ARG A 14 -6.46 20.53 -20.74
CA ARG A 14 -6.46 21.55 -19.66
C ARG A 14 -6.92 20.99 -18.31
N GLN A 15 -7.81 20.02 -18.33
CA GLN A 15 -8.33 19.37 -17.13
C GLN A 15 -7.26 18.61 -16.34
N ILE A 16 -6.15 18.23 -16.95
CA ILE A 16 -5.03 17.57 -16.27
C ILE A 16 -4.46 18.44 -15.15
N ALA A 17 -4.42 19.75 -15.33
CA ALA A 17 -3.93 20.68 -14.29
C ALA A 17 -4.75 20.59 -12.99
N TYR A 18 -6.08 20.45 -13.10
CA TYR A 18 -6.94 20.28 -11.93
C TYR A 18 -6.69 18.95 -11.21
N ILE A 19 -6.41 17.87 -11.96
CA ILE A 19 -6.17 16.57 -11.37
C ILE A 19 -4.81 16.51 -10.69
N ILE A 20 -3.75 17.06 -11.33
CA ILE A 20 -2.41 17.15 -10.73
C ILE A 20 -2.42 18.07 -9.49
N GLY A 21 -3.12 19.20 -9.56
CA GLY A 21 -3.26 20.10 -8.41
C GLY A 21 -4.00 19.45 -7.24
N ASN A 22 -5.08 18.71 -7.52
CA ASN A 22 -5.78 17.90 -6.53
C ASN A 22 -4.83 16.88 -5.88
N GLU A 23 -4.08 16.11 -6.70
CA GLU A 23 -3.18 15.08 -6.20
C GLU A 23 -2.07 15.66 -5.31
N GLY A 24 -1.44 16.77 -5.71
CA GLY A 24 -0.39 17.42 -4.92
C GLY A 24 -0.88 17.82 -3.53
N CYS A 25 -2.05 18.45 -3.44
CA CYS A 25 -2.66 18.83 -2.17
C CYS A 25 -3.09 17.61 -1.34
N GLU A 26 -3.70 16.61 -1.97
CA GLU A 26 -4.13 15.38 -1.28
C GLU A 26 -2.93 14.60 -0.76
N ARG A 27 -1.84 14.47 -1.53
CA ARG A 27 -0.64 13.76 -1.08
C ARG A 27 0.04 14.46 0.09
N PHE A 28 0.20 15.78 0.03
CA PHE A 28 0.68 16.55 1.17
C PHE A 28 -0.20 16.31 2.41
N SER A 29 -1.52 16.39 2.23
CA SER A 29 -2.50 16.15 3.30
C SER A 29 -2.33 14.77 3.93
N PHE A 30 -2.30 13.72 3.12
CA PHE A 30 -2.17 12.35 3.58
C PHE A 30 -0.85 12.09 4.31
N TYR A 31 0.27 12.40 3.67
CA TYR A 31 1.59 12.13 4.26
C TYR A 31 1.87 13.05 5.45
N GLY A 32 1.38 14.29 5.41
CA GLY A 32 1.50 15.23 6.52
C GLY A 32 0.84 14.71 7.79
N MET A 33 -0.39 14.26 7.70
CA MET A 33 -1.11 13.64 8.82
C MET A 33 -0.46 12.32 9.26
N ARG A 34 -0.18 11.43 8.29
CA ARG A 34 0.37 10.09 8.56
C ARG A 34 1.71 10.15 9.31
N ASN A 35 2.59 11.08 8.94
CA ASN A 35 3.94 11.14 9.46
C ASN A 35 4.02 11.71 10.88
N ILE A 36 3.02 12.49 11.32
CA ILE A 36 2.93 12.99 12.70
C ILE A 36 2.03 12.13 13.59
N LEU A 37 1.35 11.12 13.04
CA LEU A 37 0.37 10.32 13.78
C LEU A 37 1.01 9.59 14.96
N THR A 38 2.08 8.82 14.73
CA THR A 38 2.74 8.06 15.80
C THR A 38 3.30 8.95 16.91
N PRO A 39 4.09 10.01 16.63
CA PRO A 39 4.56 10.90 17.69
C PRO A 39 3.42 11.59 18.43
N PHE A 40 2.36 12.03 17.76
CA PHE A 40 1.18 12.62 18.41
C PHE A 40 0.48 11.63 19.35
N LEU A 41 0.26 10.40 18.92
CA LEU A 41 -0.37 9.37 19.75
C LEU A 41 0.44 9.14 21.04
N ILE A 42 1.77 9.06 20.93
CA ILE A 42 2.66 8.81 22.07
C ILE A 42 2.73 10.04 22.99
N SER A 43 2.88 11.24 22.43
CA SER A 43 3.13 12.46 23.22
C SER A 43 1.87 13.15 23.73
N THR A 44 0.70 12.82 23.22
CA THR A 44 -0.54 13.56 23.53
C THR A 44 -1.73 12.65 23.83
N LEU A 45 -2.26 11.95 22.84
CA LEU A 45 -3.57 11.28 22.96
C LEU A 45 -3.55 10.08 23.94
N LEU A 46 -2.44 9.37 24.03
CA LEU A 46 -2.30 8.16 24.85
C LEU A 46 -1.46 8.38 26.12
N LEU A 47 -1.18 9.63 26.50
CA LEU A 47 -0.34 9.98 27.68
C LEU A 47 -0.80 9.33 29.00
N GLY A 48 -2.09 9.04 29.16
CA GLY A 48 -2.62 8.36 30.34
C GLY A 48 -2.25 6.87 30.45
N MET A 49 -1.53 6.30 29.46
CA MET A 49 -1.06 4.91 29.48
C MET A 49 0.39 4.82 29.94
N PRO A 50 0.81 3.72 30.62
CA PRO A 50 2.23 3.45 30.88
C PRO A 50 3.05 3.45 29.59
N GLU A 51 4.30 3.91 29.64
CA GLU A 51 5.10 4.21 28.44
C GLU A 51 5.22 3.04 27.45
N GLY A 52 5.61 1.87 27.90
CA GLY A 52 5.74 0.70 27.03
C GLY A 52 4.43 0.29 26.35
N GLN A 53 3.31 0.34 27.08
CA GLN A 53 1.98 0.06 26.54
C GLN A 53 1.52 1.14 25.56
N ARG A 54 1.84 2.40 25.85
CA ARG A 54 1.52 3.57 25.02
C ARG A 54 2.19 3.52 23.67
N ILE A 55 3.49 3.18 23.63
CA ILE A 55 4.25 3.02 22.38
C ILE A 55 3.66 1.91 21.52
N LEU A 56 3.37 0.77 22.13
CA LEU A 56 2.78 -0.36 21.42
C LEU A 56 1.37 -0.04 20.90
N ALA A 57 0.53 0.62 21.70
CA ALA A 57 -0.79 1.05 21.31
C ALA A 57 -0.74 2.08 20.15
N ALA A 58 0.21 3.01 20.17
CA ALA A 58 0.41 3.97 19.08
C ALA A 58 0.77 3.28 17.77
N LYS A 59 1.67 2.29 17.82
CA LYS A 59 2.01 1.47 16.65
C LYS A 59 0.77 0.72 16.12
N ASP A 60 -0.02 0.12 16.99
CA ASP A 60 -1.24 -0.61 16.60
C ASP A 60 -2.28 0.30 15.95
N VAL A 61 -2.52 1.49 16.50
CA VAL A 61 -3.41 2.49 15.88
C VAL A 61 -2.90 2.89 14.50
N PHE A 62 -1.60 3.16 14.36
CA PHE A 62 -1.00 3.49 13.08
C PHE A 62 -1.20 2.37 12.04
N HIS A 63 -0.86 1.13 12.37
CA HIS A 63 -0.98 0.00 11.43
C HIS A 63 -2.44 -0.35 11.14
N THR A 64 -3.35 -0.21 12.12
CA THR A 64 -4.80 -0.34 11.91
C THR A 64 -5.32 0.71 10.93
N PHE A 65 -4.88 1.95 11.06
CA PHE A 65 -5.22 3.02 10.11
C PHE A 65 -4.72 2.68 8.69
N VAL A 66 -3.46 2.24 8.55
CA VAL A 66 -2.89 1.86 7.25
C VAL A 66 -3.66 0.67 6.63
N ILE A 67 -4.03 -0.33 7.43
CA ILE A 67 -4.90 -1.43 6.98
C ILE A 67 -6.18 -0.87 6.34
N GLY A 68 -6.87 0.05 7.00
CA GLY A 68 -8.07 0.68 6.46
C GLY A 68 -7.82 1.39 5.14
N VAL A 69 -6.76 2.19 5.06
CA VAL A 69 -6.38 2.96 3.86
C VAL A 69 -6.16 2.07 2.63
N TYR A 70 -5.63 0.87 2.80
CA TYR A 70 -5.36 -0.06 1.70
C TYR A 70 -6.42 -1.16 1.52
N PHE A 71 -7.35 -1.29 2.47
CA PHE A 71 -8.53 -2.15 2.35
C PHE A 71 -9.67 -1.45 1.60
N PHE A 72 -9.98 -0.20 1.92
CA PHE A 72 -11.10 0.54 1.34
C PHE A 72 -11.00 0.86 -0.16
N PRO A 73 -9.84 0.80 -0.84
CA PRO A 73 -9.76 0.82 -2.30
C PRO A 73 -10.65 -0.20 -3.01
N LEU A 74 -10.86 -1.37 -2.39
CA LEU A 74 -11.80 -2.38 -2.89
C LEU A 74 -13.23 -1.83 -2.96
N LEU A 75 -13.66 -1.15 -1.90
CA LEU A 75 -14.98 -0.54 -1.81
C LEU A 75 -15.11 0.65 -2.77
N GLY A 76 -14.11 1.54 -2.79
CA GLY A 76 -14.10 2.72 -3.66
C GLY A 76 -14.15 2.36 -5.14
N GLY A 77 -13.33 1.40 -5.57
CA GLY A 77 -13.32 0.89 -6.94
C GLY A 77 -14.68 0.27 -7.31
N TRP A 78 -15.22 -0.58 -6.44
CA TRP A 78 -16.52 -1.21 -6.67
C TRP A 78 -17.67 -0.20 -6.78
N LEU A 79 -17.69 0.83 -5.91
CA LEU A 79 -18.69 1.90 -5.95
C LEU A 79 -18.60 2.72 -7.25
N ALA A 80 -17.37 3.03 -7.69
CA ALA A 80 -17.12 3.78 -8.89
C ALA A 80 -17.53 3.01 -10.15
N ASP A 81 -17.14 1.75 -10.24
CA ASP A 81 -17.38 0.94 -11.43
C ASP A 81 -18.85 0.53 -11.57
N ARG A 82 -19.57 0.40 -10.43
CA ARG A 82 -20.92 -0.17 -10.42
C ARG A 82 -22.04 0.85 -10.32
N TYR A 83 -21.83 1.96 -9.58
CA TYR A 83 -22.95 2.85 -9.20
C TYR A 83 -22.72 4.32 -9.58
N PHE A 84 -21.62 4.92 -9.17
CA PHE A 84 -21.48 6.37 -9.19
C PHE A 84 -20.56 6.92 -10.28
N GLY A 85 -19.74 6.07 -10.90
CA GLY A 85 -18.63 6.53 -11.74
C GLY A 85 -17.48 7.14 -10.93
N LYS A 86 -16.32 7.27 -11.57
CA LYS A 86 -15.08 7.69 -10.89
C LYS A 86 -15.18 9.11 -10.30
N TYR A 87 -15.69 10.07 -11.09
CA TYR A 87 -15.79 11.47 -10.66
C TYR A 87 -16.60 11.63 -9.37
N HIS A 88 -17.83 11.10 -9.32
CA HIS A 88 -18.67 11.28 -8.15
C HIS A 88 -18.13 10.54 -6.93
N THR A 89 -17.57 9.34 -7.13
CA THR A 89 -16.95 8.59 -6.04
C THR A 89 -15.77 9.36 -5.45
N VAL A 90 -14.86 9.91 -6.28
CA VAL A 90 -13.75 10.74 -5.82
C VAL A 90 -14.26 11.96 -5.05
N LEU A 91 -15.26 12.67 -5.58
CA LEU A 91 -15.79 13.88 -4.94
C LEU A 91 -16.40 13.58 -3.57
N TRP A 92 -17.28 12.59 -3.47
CA TRP A 92 -17.93 12.23 -2.20
C TRP A 92 -16.93 11.69 -1.17
N MET A 93 -15.99 10.85 -1.60
CA MET A 93 -14.95 10.33 -0.71
C MET A 93 -13.98 11.44 -0.26
N SER A 94 -13.74 12.47 -1.09
CA SER A 94 -12.99 13.67 -0.70
C SER A 94 -13.68 14.45 0.42
N LEU A 95 -15.01 14.57 0.39
CA LEU A 95 -15.76 15.23 1.47
C LEU A 95 -15.70 14.43 2.77
N VAL A 96 -15.82 13.09 2.69
CA VAL A 96 -15.65 12.20 3.86
C VAL A 96 -14.24 12.35 4.43
N TYR A 97 -13.24 12.47 3.57
CA TYR A 97 -11.84 12.68 3.98
C TYR A 97 -11.66 14.04 4.68
N CYS A 98 -12.22 15.12 4.14
CA CYS A 98 -12.21 16.44 4.80
C CYS A 98 -12.87 16.39 6.19
N LEU A 99 -14.01 15.71 6.32
CA LEU A 99 -14.67 15.52 7.62
C LEU A 99 -13.78 14.77 8.60
N GLY A 100 -13.07 13.72 8.12
CA GLY A 100 -12.10 13.00 8.94
C GLY A 100 -10.99 13.90 9.48
N HIS A 101 -10.41 14.76 8.65
CA HIS A 101 -9.40 15.73 9.08
C HIS A 101 -9.95 16.76 10.07
N ALA A 102 -11.18 17.23 9.86
CA ALA A 102 -11.85 18.11 10.81
C ALA A 102 -12.01 17.43 12.19
N CYS A 103 -12.37 16.15 12.21
CA CYS A 103 -12.41 15.37 13.45
C CYS A 103 -11.05 15.29 14.14
N LEU A 104 -9.95 15.07 13.40
CA LEU A 104 -8.61 15.02 13.99
C LEU A 104 -8.21 16.36 14.64
N ALA A 105 -8.52 17.47 13.98
CA ALA A 105 -8.17 18.80 14.46
C ALA A 105 -9.04 19.24 15.65
N ILE A 106 -10.33 18.90 15.67
CA ILE A 106 -11.28 19.34 16.70
C ILE A 106 -11.22 18.42 17.93
N PHE A 107 -11.06 17.11 17.73
CA PHE A 107 -11.12 16.10 18.77
C PHE A 107 -9.74 15.56 19.16
N GLU A 108 -8.70 16.40 19.12
CA GLU A 108 -7.31 16.00 19.43
C GLU A 108 -7.12 15.40 20.83
N HIS A 109 -8.01 15.71 21.78
CA HIS A 109 -7.99 15.17 23.15
C HIS A 109 -9.01 14.04 23.39
N SER A 110 -9.87 13.72 22.41
CA SER A 110 -10.88 12.68 22.53
C SER A 110 -10.48 11.44 21.72
N ARG A 111 -10.19 10.34 22.39
CA ARG A 111 -9.87 9.07 21.70
C ARG A 111 -10.93 8.66 20.69
N LEU A 112 -12.24 8.72 21.09
CA LEU A 112 -13.33 8.34 20.22
C LEU A 112 -13.43 9.25 18.99
N GLY A 113 -13.40 10.57 19.20
CA GLY A 113 -13.48 11.54 18.10
C GLY A 113 -12.29 11.44 17.15
N PHE A 114 -11.08 11.30 17.68
CA PHE A 114 -9.86 11.16 16.91
C PHE A 114 -9.85 9.86 16.08
N PHE A 115 -10.19 8.71 16.69
CA PHE A 115 -10.24 7.43 15.98
C PHE A 115 -11.36 7.39 14.94
N THR A 116 -12.49 8.03 15.19
CA THR A 116 -13.54 8.23 14.18
C THR A 116 -12.98 9.02 12.99
N GLY A 117 -12.24 10.09 13.25
CA GLY A 117 -11.54 10.87 12.22
C GLY A 117 -10.58 10.01 11.38
N LEU A 118 -9.76 9.18 12.02
CA LEU A 118 -8.87 8.25 11.31
C LEU A 118 -9.65 7.26 10.43
N GLY A 119 -10.77 6.72 10.92
CA GLY A 119 -11.65 5.83 10.15
C GLY A 119 -12.24 6.51 8.92
N LEU A 120 -12.70 7.75 9.06
CA LEU A 120 -13.22 8.57 7.95
C LEU A 120 -12.13 8.88 6.92
N ILE A 121 -10.91 9.21 7.37
CA ILE A 121 -9.76 9.42 6.46
C ILE A 121 -9.42 8.12 5.72
N ALA A 122 -9.36 6.99 6.41
CA ALA A 122 -9.08 5.71 5.78
C ALA A 122 -10.11 5.35 4.70
N LEU A 123 -11.39 5.56 4.99
CA LEU A 123 -12.48 5.35 4.04
C LEU A 123 -12.37 6.30 2.85
N GLY A 124 -12.19 7.59 3.09
CA GLY A 124 -12.06 8.60 2.04
C GLY A 124 -10.83 8.39 1.17
N ALA A 125 -9.66 8.20 1.76
CA ALA A 125 -8.40 7.94 1.05
C ALA A 125 -8.48 6.67 0.20
N GLY A 126 -9.10 5.61 0.72
CA GLY A 126 -9.34 4.37 -0.02
C GLY A 126 -10.18 4.56 -1.27
N GLY A 127 -11.19 5.43 -1.22
CA GLY A 127 -12.02 5.76 -2.38
C GLY A 127 -11.34 6.68 -3.40
N ILE A 128 -10.32 7.45 -3.00
CA ILE A 128 -9.65 8.43 -3.86
C ILE A 128 -8.44 7.83 -4.58
N LYS A 129 -7.52 7.20 -3.83
CA LYS A 129 -6.20 6.77 -4.31
C LYS A 129 -6.20 5.98 -5.63
N PRO A 130 -6.98 4.88 -5.78
CA PRO A 130 -6.97 4.11 -7.01
C PRO A 130 -7.71 4.82 -8.15
N LEU A 131 -8.72 5.64 -7.80
CA LEU A 131 -9.62 6.23 -8.79
C LEU A 131 -9.02 7.45 -9.47
N VAL A 132 -8.26 8.30 -8.77
CA VAL A 132 -7.67 9.50 -9.38
C VAL A 132 -6.66 9.12 -10.45
N ALA A 133 -5.77 8.16 -10.21
CA ALA A 133 -4.84 7.68 -11.22
C ALA A 133 -5.56 7.07 -12.45
N SER A 134 -6.61 6.28 -12.21
CA SER A 134 -7.45 5.74 -13.29
C SER A 134 -8.23 6.84 -14.02
N PHE A 135 -8.69 7.86 -13.32
CA PHE A 135 -9.39 9.01 -13.90
C PHE A 135 -8.49 9.88 -14.77
N VAL A 136 -7.19 10.01 -14.42
CA VAL A 136 -6.18 10.62 -15.31
C VAL A 136 -6.15 9.88 -16.65
N GLY A 137 -6.11 8.55 -16.63
CA GLY A 137 -6.10 7.74 -17.85
C GLY A 137 -7.31 7.97 -18.75
N ASP A 138 -8.50 8.19 -18.17
CA ASP A 138 -9.73 8.44 -18.90
C ASP A 138 -9.72 9.79 -19.67
N GLN A 139 -8.81 10.72 -19.32
CA GLN A 139 -8.73 12.03 -19.97
C GLN A 139 -7.97 11.98 -21.32
N PHE A 140 -7.40 10.83 -21.69
CA PHE A 140 -6.64 10.65 -22.91
C PHE A 140 -7.40 9.78 -23.93
N ASP A 141 -7.29 10.16 -25.20
CA ASP A 141 -7.78 9.44 -26.37
C ASP A 141 -6.63 9.07 -27.34
N GLN A 142 -6.97 8.52 -28.49
CA GLN A 142 -5.98 8.13 -29.50
C GLN A 142 -5.14 9.30 -30.04
N SER A 143 -5.68 10.54 -30.03
CA SER A 143 -5.00 11.72 -30.57
C SER A 143 -3.89 12.25 -29.65
N ASN A 144 -4.05 12.07 -28.33
CA ASN A 144 -3.16 12.64 -27.31
C ASN A 144 -2.53 11.60 -26.37
N LYS A 145 -2.76 10.30 -26.59
CA LYS A 145 -2.21 9.21 -25.77
C LYS A 145 -0.69 9.24 -25.59
N HIS A 146 0.04 9.82 -26.55
CA HIS A 146 1.49 9.97 -26.47
C HIS A 146 1.93 10.90 -25.32
N LEU A 147 1.04 11.79 -24.85
CA LEU A 147 1.27 12.68 -23.71
C LEU A 147 0.97 12.01 -22.37
N ALA A 148 0.24 10.88 -22.35
CA ALA A 148 -0.15 10.21 -21.12
C ALA A 148 1.05 9.82 -20.26
N LYS A 149 2.13 9.31 -20.85
CA LYS A 149 3.35 8.97 -20.13
C LYS A 149 3.91 10.16 -19.36
N MET A 150 4.04 11.33 -20.03
CA MET A 150 4.56 12.54 -19.40
C MET A 150 3.68 12.99 -18.23
N VAL A 151 2.35 12.84 -18.34
CA VAL A 151 1.42 13.20 -17.27
C VAL A 151 1.51 12.22 -16.10
N PHE A 152 1.65 10.91 -16.33
CA PHE A 152 1.88 9.95 -15.26
C PHE A 152 3.23 10.16 -14.56
N ASP A 153 4.26 10.54 -15.30
CA ASP A 153 5.56 10.90 -14.72
C ASP A 153 5.43 12.16 -13.84
N ALA A 154 4.73 13.19 -14.31
CA ALA A 154 4.44 14.41 -13.53
C ALA A 154 3.57 14.10 -12.29
N PHE A 155 2.58 13.22 -12.44
CA PHE A 155 1.72 12.76 -11.34
C PHE A 155 2.54 12.04 -10.25
N TYR A 156 3.45 11.17 -10.64
CA TYR A 156 4.34 10.48 -9.72
C TYR A 156 5.30 11.45 -9.02
N TRP A 157 5.82 12.42 -9.76
CA TRP A 157 6.73 13.42 -9.22
C TRP A 157 6.03 14.30 -8.17
N ILE A 158 4.80 14.76 -8.44
CA ILE A 158 4.05 15.61 -7.49
C ILE A 158 3.67 14.85 -6.21
N ILE A 159 3.43 13.54 -6.29
CA ILE A 159 3.21 12.69 -5.12
C ILE A 159 4.42 12.75 -4.18
N ASN A 160 5.62 12.52 -4.72
CA ASN A 160 6.85 12.52 -3.93
C ASN A 160 7.23 13.92 -3.43
N PHE A 161 7.02 14.94 -4.26
CA PHE A 161 7.23 16.32 -3.88
C PHE A 161 6.33 16.71 -2.69
N GLY A 162 5.03 16.46 -2.78
CA GLY A 162 4.09 16.71 -1.68
C GLY A 162 4.46 15.94 -0.41
N SER A 163 4.83 14.66 -0.55
CA SER A 163 5.26 13.81 0.58
C SER A 163 6.54 14.32 1.24
N PHE A 164 7.52 14.78 0.47
CA PHE A 164 8.78 15.33 0.97
C PHE A 164 8.53 16.54 1.87
N PHE A 165 7.84 17.56 1.36
CA PHE A 165 7.57 18.77 2.13
C PHE A 165 6.65 18.51 3.32
N ALA A 166 5.66 17.63 3.18
CA ALA A 166 4.80 17.22 4.29
C ALA A 166 5.61 16.56 5.42
N SER A 167 6.52 15.65 5.08
CA SER A 167 7.38 14.97 6.06
C SER A 167 8.36 15.91 6.75
N LEU A 168 8.82 16.92 6.03
CA LEU A 168 9.76 17.91 6.57
C LEU A 168 9.08 18.93 7.49
N LEU A 169 7.89 19.43 7.10
CA LEU A 169 7.24 20.55 7.75
C LEU A 169 6.28 20.16 8.88
N MET A 170 5.52 19.08 8.71
CA MET A 170 4.44 18.75 9.64
C MET A 170 4.91 18.39 11.06
N PRO A 171 6.06 17.68 11.26
CA PRO A 171 6.59 17.48 12.61
C PRO A 171 6.97 18.79 13.31
N LEU A 172 7.44 19.81 12.57
CA LEU A 172 7.73 21.14 13.13
C LEU A 172 6.45 21.86 13.53
N PHE A 173 5.40 21.78 12.70
CA PHE A 173 4.09 22.38 13.04
C PHE A 173 3.48 21.70 14.26
N LEU A 174 3.57 20.38 14.40
CA LEU A 174 3.12 19.67 15.58
C LEU A 174 3.83 20.18 16.84
N ARG A 175 5.14 20.38 16.75
CA ARG A 175 5.96 20.83 17.87
C ARG A 175 5.67 22.29 18.27
N HIS A 176 5.54 23.19 17.30
CA HIS A 176 5.48 24.64 17.57
C HIS A 176 4.05 25.18 17.72
N TYR A 177 3.08 24.58 17.03
CA TYR A 177 1.70 25.08 16.97
C TYR A 177 0.67 24.11 17.54
N GLY A 178 1.09 22.92 17.98
CA GLY A 178 0.20 21.90 18.53
C GLY A 178 -0.56 21.07 17.50
N ALA A 179 -1.35 20.12 18.01
CA ALA A 179 -1.97 19.11 17.20
C ALA A 179 -3.13 19.63 16.35
N ALA A 180 -3.98 20.53 16.89
CA ALA A 180 -5.08 21.13 16.14
C ALA A 180 -4.60 21.77 14.83
N VAL A 181 -3.52 22.55 14.88
CA VAL A 181 -2.92 23.19 13.70
C VAL A 181 -2.25 22.15 12.79
N ALA A 182 -1.48 21.23 13.38
CA ALA A 182 -0.75 20.22 12.62
C ALA A 182 -1.66 19.23 11.86
N PHE A 183 -2.83 18.91 12.39
CA PHE A 183 -3.86 18.13 11.67
C PHE A 183 -4.81 19.01 10.85
N GLY A 184 -4.98 20.26 11.21
CA GLY A 184 -5.83 21.23 10.50
C GLY A 184 -5.25 21.63 9.13
N ILE A 185 -3.93 21.83 9.03
CA ILE A 185 -3.26 22.19 7.76
C ILE A 185 -3.47 21.10 6.69
N PRO A 186 -3.19 19.81 6.93
CA PRO A 186 -3.55 18.74 6.02
C PRO A 186 -5.04 18.74 5.64
N GLY A 187 -5.92 18.98 6.59
CA GLY A 187 -7.36 19.11 6.36
C GLY A 187 -7.73 20.26 5.42
N GLY A 188 -7.13 21.43 5.64
CA GLY A 188 -7.30 22.59 4.76
C GLY A 188 -6.82 22.31 3.33
N LEU A 189 -5.67 21.64 3.18
CA LEU A 189 -5.16 21.24 1.86
C LEU A 189 -6.04 20.19 1.18
N MET A 190 -6.62 19.25 1.95
CA MET A 190 -7.58 18.30 1.40
C MET A 190 -8.85 18.99 0.91
N PHE A 191 -9.32 20.00 1.65
CA PHE A 191 -10.43 20.83 1.19
C PHE A 191 -10.10 21.59 -0.10
N VAL A 192 -8.90 22.21 -0.19
CA VAL A 192 -8.40 22.84 -1.42
C VAL A 192 -8.35 21.83 -2.57
N ALA A 193 -7.82 20.62 -2.34
CA ALA A 193 -7.80 19.54 -3.31
C ALA A 193 -9.21 19.24 -3.84
N THR A 194 -10.18 19.09 -2.93
CA THR A 194 -11.59 18.83 -3.26
C THR A 194 -12.19 19.96 -4.13
N VAL A 195 -11.94 21.21 -3.76
CA VAL A 195 -12.41 22.40 -4.52
C VAL A 195 -11.78 22.43 -5.90
N VAL A 196 -10.46 22.22 -6.01
CA VAL A 196 -9.74 22.20 -7.29
C VAL A 196 -10.30 21.09 -8.19
N PHE A 197 -10.51 19.91 -7.67
CA PHE A 197 -11.13 18.80 -8.41
C PHE A 197 -12.54 19.14 -8.87
N TRP A 198 -13.37 19.73 -8.02
CA TRP A 198 -14.73 20.15 -8.35
C TRP A 198 -14.77 21.26 -9.41
N LEU A 199 -13.83 22.21 -9.41
CA LEU A 199 -13.73 23.27 -10.42
C LEU A 199 -13.51 22.72 -11.83
N GLY A 200 -12.76 21.62 -11.96
CA GLY A 200 -12.51 20.94 -13.24
C GLY A 200 -13.73 20.22 -13.83
N ARG A 201 -14.84 20.04 -13.10
CA ARG A 201 -15.99 19.18 -13.44
C ARG A 201 -16.59 19.37 -14.83
N ARG A 202 -16.51 20.57 -15.38
CA ARG A 202 -17.06 20.89 -16.72
C ARG A 202 -16.13 20.51 -17.88
N GLN A 203 -14.88 20.17 -17.57
CA GLN A 203 -13.85 19.86 -18.55
C GLN A 203 -13.48 18.38 -18.58
N TYR A 204 -13.88 17.61 -17.56
CA TYR A 204 -13.54 16.19 -17.44
C TYR A 204 -14.30 15.35 -18.46
N VAL A 205 -13.59 14.36 -19.01
CA VAL A 205 -14.21 13.22 -19.70
C VAL A 205 -14.79 12.29 -18.64
N MET A 206 -16.13 12.15 -18.67
CA MET A 206 -16.87 11.32 -17.71
C MET A 206 -17.15 9.96 -18.34
N VAL A 207 -16.56 8.91 -17.75
CA VAL A 207 -16.85 7.53 -18.14
C VAL A 207 -17.96 6.99 -17.22
N PRO A 208 -19.13 6.64 -17.77
CA PRO A 208 -20.24 6.10 -16.96
C PRO A 208 -19.90 4.71 -16.40
N PRO A 209 -20.54 4.29 -15.30
CA PRO A 209 -20.43 2.92 -14.79
C PRO A 209 -20.84 1.91 -15.85
N GLY A 210 -20.04 0.85 -16.03
CA GLY A 210 -20.32 -0.20 -17.00
C GLY A 210 -21.24 -1.30 -16.45
N PRO A 211 -21.92 -2.07 -17.34
CA PRO A 211 -22.62 -3.28 -16.92
C PRO A 211 -21.61 -4.31 -16.38
N PRO A 212 -22.05 -5.20 -15.45
CA PRO A 212 -21.16 -6.23 -14.91
C PRO A 212 -20.68 -7.14 -16.04
N ASP A 213 -19.35 -7.28 -16.16
CA ASP A 213 -18.76 -8.22 -17.10
C ASP A 213 -19.25 -9.65 -16.81
N GLN A 214 -19.79 -10.32 -17.83
CA GLN A 214 -20.27 -11.70 -17.73
C GLN A 214 -19.12 -12.68 -17.46
N HIS A 215 -17.89 -12.31 -17.80
CA HIS A 215 -16.67 -13.09 -17.63
C HIS A 215 -15.74 -12.51 -16.56
N ALA A 216 -16.28 -11.67 -15.65
CA ALA A 216 -15.53 -11.13 -14.52
C ALA A 216 -14.91 -12.24 -13.67
N PHE A 217 -13.75 -11.96 -13.07
CA PHE A 217 -13.00 -12.89 -12.21
C PHE A 217 -13.89 -13.65 -11.20
N SER A 218 -14.73 -12.92 -10.45
CA SER A 218 -15.62 -13.51 -9.44
C SER A 218 -16.65 -14.48 -10.04
N ARG A 219 -17.15 -14.20 -11.25
CA ARG A 219 -18.09 -15.10 -11.95
C ARG A 219 -17.41 -16.37 -12.44
N VAL A 220 -16.20 -16.25 -13.00
CA VAL A 220 -15.40 -17.40 -13.42
C VAL A 220 -15.10 -18.31 -12.21
N LEU A 221 -14.67 -17.74 -11.07
CA LEU A 221 -14.43 -18.50 -9.85
C LEU A 221 -15.70 -19.19 -9.35
N ARG A 222 -16.82 -18.45 -9.29
CA ARG A 222 -18.12 -19.02 -8.89
C ARG A 222 -18.50 -20.19 -9.79
N THR A 223 -18.36 -20.06 -11.10
CA THR A 223 -18.65 -21.14 -12.05
C THR A 223 -17.71 -22.32 -11.83
N ALA A 224 -16.41 -22.08 -11.67
CA ALA A 224 -15.44 -23.15 -11.38
C ALA A 224 -15.83 -23.95 -10.13
N LEU A 225 -16.27 -23.29 -9.05
CA LEU A 225 -16.66 -23.93 -7.79
C LEU A 225 -18.01 -24.64 -7.87
N LEU A 226 -19.01 -24.04 -8.52
CA LEU A 226 -20.40 -24.49 -8.44
C LEU A 226 -20.86 -25.35 -9.63
N ALA A 227 -20.19 -25.29 -10.80
CA ALA A 227 -20.57 -26.07 -11.96
C ALA A 227 -20.55 -27.59 -11.65
N ARG A 228 -21.66 -28.26 -11.96
CA ARG A 228 -21.80 -29.72 -11.80
C ARG A 228 -21.41 -30.39 -13.10
N ARG A 229 -20.51 -31.38 -13.00
CA ARG A 229 -20.21 -32.32 -14.09
C ARG A 229 -20.57 -33.73 -13.61
N PRO A 230 -21.40 -34.48 -14.35
CA PRO A 230 -21.78 -35.83 -13.95
C PRO A 230 -20.57 -36.71 -13.65
N GLY A 231 -20.60 -37.48 -12.56
CA GLY A 231 -19.52 -38.41 -12.19
C GLY A 231 -18.24 -37.79 -11.62
N GLN A 232 -18.16 -36.46 -11.48
CA GLN A 232 -16.95 -35.81 -10.94
C GLN A 232 -17.14 -35.23 -9.54
N ALA A 233 -16.30 -35.64 -8.59
CA ALA A 233 -16.21 -35.06 -7.24
C ALA A 233 -15.80 -33.58 -7.30
N ARG A 234 -16.20 -32.78 -6.31
CA ARG A 234 -15.92 -31.32 -6.22
C ARG A 234 -14.98 -31.00 -5.06
N PRO A 235 -13.70 -31.44 -5.09
CA PRO A 235 -12.76 -31.20 -3.97
C PRO A 235 -12.51 -29.71 -3.73
N GLY A 236 -12.49 -28.88 -4.78
CA GLY A 236 -12.31 -27.44 -4.63
C GLY A 236 -13.45 -26.74 -3.88
N LEU A 237 -14.67 -27.28 -3.94
CA LEU A 237 -15.78 -26.74 -3.16
C LEU A 237 -15.57 -26.99 -1.64
N TRP A 238 -15.00 -28.12 -1.26
CA TRP A 238 -14.67 -28.42 0.12
C TRP A 238 -13.55 -27.52 0.65
N VAL A 239 -12.53 -27.24 -0.17
CA VAL A 239 -11.47 -26.28 0.17
C VAL A 239 -12.05 -24.87 0.34
N ALA A 240 -12.97 -24.45 -0.53
CA ALA A 240 -13.64 -23.17 -0.38
C ALA A 240 -14.47 -23.08 0.91
N TRP A 241 -15.20 -24.16 1.26
CA TRP A 241 -15.91 -24.23 2.54
C TRP A 241 -14.97 -24.23 3.75
N ALA A 242 -13.84 -24.91 3.68
CA ALA A 242 -12.83 -24.84 4.73
C ALA A 242 -12.33 -23.39 4.93
N GLY A 243 -12.13 -22.64 3.84
CA GLY A 243 -11.81 -21.22 3.93
C GLY A 243 -12.91 -20.38 4.58
N VAL A 244 -14.18 -20.65 4.27
CA VAL A 244 -15.32 -19.98 4.92
C VAL A 244 -15.36 -20.32 6.42
N LEU A 245 -15.18 -21.57 6.80
CA LEU A 245 -15.14 -21.98 8.21
C LEU A 245 -13.97 -21.35 8.95
N ALA A 246 -12.79 -21.28 8.33
CA ALA A 246 -11.63 -20.60 8.90
C ALA A 246 -11.89 -19.08 9.08
N ALA A 247 -12.60 -18.45 8.15
CA ALA A 247 -13.00 -17.04 8.27
C ALA A 247 -13.99 -16.83 9.43
N LEU A 248 -14.95 -17.74 9.62
CA LEU A 248 -15.87 -17.69 10.75
C LEU A 248 -15.13 -17.91 12.08
N ALA A 249 -14.17 -18.84 12.12
CA ALA A 249 -13.31 -19.06 13.29
C ALA A 249 -12.46 -17.81 13.61
N ALA A 250 -11.95 -17.14 12.58
CA ALA A 250 -11.24 -15.86 12.76
C ALA A 250 -12.16 -14.80 13.38
N PHE A 251 -13.41 -14.67 12.94
CA PHE A 251 -14.36 -13.75 13.59
C PHE A 251 -14.72 -14.17 15.02
N ALA A 252 -14.79 -15.45 15.32
CA ALA A 252 -14.98 -15.94 16.69
C ALA A 252 -13.81 -15.58 17.62
N SER A 253 -12.62 -15.30 17.07
CA SER A 253 -11.44 -14.87 17.83
C SER A 253 -11.40 -13.36 18.15
N ILE A 254 -12.43 -12.58 17.76
CA ILE A 254 -12.50 -11.11 18.04
C ILE A 254 -12.22 -10.77 19.51
N PRO A 255 -12.77 -11.47 20.53
CA PRO A 255 -12.50 -11.15 21.93
C PRO A 255 -11.03 -11.25 22.32
N ALA A 256 -10.26 -12.13 21.68
CA ALA A 256 -8.84 -12.36 21.96
C ALA A 256 -7.91 -11.47 21.10
N LEU A 257 -8.23 -11.30 19.82
CA LEU A 257 -7.35 -10.68 18.83
C LEU A 257 -7.79 -9.27 18.42
N GLY A 258 -9.03 -8.89 18.75
CA GLY A 258 -9.64 -7.64 18.28
C GLY A 258 -10.19 -7.75 16.85
N PHE A 259 -11.09 -6.81 16.51
CA PHE A 259 -11.84 -6.84 15.25
C PHE A 259 -10.96 -6.78 14.00
N VAL A 260 -9.94 -5.91 13.98
CA VAL A 260 -9.14 -5.67 12.77
C VAL A 260 -8.30 -6.90 12.41
N ILE A 261 -7.63 -7.51 13.38
CA ILE A 261 -6.85 -8.73 13.15
C ILE A 261 -7.77 -9.86 12.69
N ALA A 262 -8.89 -10.07 13.37
CA ALA A 262 -9.86 -11.09 13.01
C ALA A 262 -10.42 -10.90 11.60
N ALA A 263 -10.78 -9.66 11.22
CA ALA A 263 -11.27 -9.33 9.88
C ALA A 263 -10.22 -9.58 8.79
N CYS A 264 -8.96 -9.21 9.05
CA CYS A 264 -7.87 -9.48 8.10
C CYS A 264 -7.57 -10.97 7.97
N LEU A 265 -7.57 -11.73 9.07
CA LEU A 265 -7.40 -13.20 9.04
C LEU A 265 -8.55 -13.87 8.28
N ALA A 266 -9.80 -13.40 8.49
CA ALA A 266 -10.96 -13.86 7.74
C ALA A 266 -10.81 -13.59 6.24
N LEU A 267 -10.34 -12.40 5.86
CA LEU A 267 -10.07 -12.04 4.47
C LEU A 267 -9.03 -12.97 3.82
N VAL A 268 -7.91 -13.22 4.52
CA VAL A 268 -6.86 -14.13 4.04
C VAL A 268 -7.41 -15.55 3.88
N ALA A 269 -8.19 -16.03 4.86
CA ALA A 269 -8.81 -17.36 4.81
C ALA A 269 -9.81 -17.49 3.64
N LEU A 270 -10.61 -16.45 3.38
CA LEU A 270 -11.54 -16.43 2.25
C LEU A 270 -10.80 -16.40 0.91
N ILE A 271 -9.82 -15.52 0.74
CA ILE A 271 -9.03 -15.45 -0.51
C ILE A 271 -8.31 -16.77 -0.77
N GLY A 272 -7.63 -17.33 0.25
CA GLY A 272 -6.90 -18.58 0.14
C GLY A 272 -7.83 -19.79 -0.10
N GLY A 273 -8.91 -19.90 0.65
CA GLY A 273 -9.86 -21.02 0.55
C GLY A 273 -10.67 -20.98 -0.74
N VAL A 274 -11.29 -19.85 -1.06
CA VAL A 274 -12.10 -19.71 -2.28
C VAL A 274 -11.19 -19.74 -3.53
N GLY A 275 -10.05 -19.02 -3.49
CA GLY A 275 -9.09 -19.02 -4.59
C GLY A 275 -8.45 -20.39 -4.82
N GLY A 276 -7.95 -21.03 -3.77
CA GLY A 276 -7.38 -22.38 -3.83
C GLY A 276 -8.39 -23.44 -4.28
N GLY A 277 -9.61 -23.34 -3.77
CA GLY A 277 -10.71 -24.22 -4.19
C GLY A 277 -11.07 -24.06 -5.66
N ALA A 278 -11.17 -22.80 -6.13
CA ALA A 278 -11.42 -22.52 -7.54
C ALA A 278 -10.26 -23.00 -8.43
N TRP A 279 -9.01 -22.81 -7.98
CA TRP A 279 -7.82 -23.31 -8.67
C TRP A 279 -7.89 -24.80 -8.96
N LEU A 280 -8.24 -25.63 -7.94
CA LEU A 280 -8.30 -27.08 -8.06
C LEU A 280 -9.30 -27.57 -9.11
N GLN A 281 -10.32 -26.79 -9.44
CA GLN A 281 -11.37 -27.21 -10.37
C GLN A 281 -11.69 -26.16 -11.45
N MET A 282 -10.71 -25.30 -11.79
CA MET A 282 -10.86 -24.20 -12.77
C MET A 282 -11.33 -24.71 -14.15
N GLU A 283 -10.92 -25.91 -14.57
CA GLU A 283 -11.33 -26.53 -15.84
C GLU A 283 -12.85 -26.71 -15.96
N ARG A 284 -13.59 -26.67 -14.85
CA ARG A 284 -15.07 -26.76 -14.89
C ARG A 284 -15.73 -25.51 -15.47
N ALA A 285 -15.02 -24.38 -15.46
CA ALA A 285 -15.49 -23.14 -16.03
C ALA A 285 -15.36 -23.11 -17.58
N ARG A 286 -14.50 -23.98 -18.17
CA ARG A 286 -14.37 -24.08 -19.64
C ARG A 286 -15.67 -24.56 -20.28
N GLY A 287 -16.01 -23.96 -21.39
CA GLY A 287 -17.27 -24.18 -22.10
C GLY A 287 -18.45 -23.35 -21.58
N LEU A 288 -18.36 -22.80 -20.36
CA LEU A 288 -19.31 -21.84 -19.80
C LEU A 288 -18.79 -20.39 -19.85
N HIS A 289 -17.47 -20.25 -19.91
CA HIS A 289 -16.76 -19.00 -20.13
C HIS A 289 -15.73 -19.18 -21.27
N PRO A 290 -15.36 -18.10 -21.99
CA PRO A 290 -14.27 -18.14 -22.97
C PRO A 290 -12.96 -18.61 -22.32
N ASP A 291 -12.15 -19.37 -23.06
CA ASP A 291 -10.88 -19.89 -22.56
C ASP A 291 -9.94 -18.79 -22.05
N VAL A 292 -9.90 -17.64 -22.74
CA VAL A 292 -9.13 -16.47 -22.32
C VAL A 292 -9.54 -15.98 -20.92
N ALA A 293 -10.83 -16.01 -20.56
CA ALA A 293 -11.31 -15.62 -19.25
C ALA A 293 -10.94 -16.66 -18.16
N VAL A 294 -11.02 -17.95 -18.50
CA VAL A 294 -10.65 -19.04 -17.56
C VAL A 294 -9.15 -19.03 -17.30
N ASP A 295 -8.32 -18.91 -18.36
CA ASP A 295 -6.87 -18.83 -18.23
C ASP A 295 -6.42 -17.54 -17.55
N GLY A 296 -7.12 -16.42 -17.83
CA GLY A 296 -6.92 -15.17 -17.12
C GLY A 296 -7.21 -15.29 -15.63
N ALA A 297 -8.32 -15.90 -15.22
CA ALA A 297 -8.65 -16.13 -13.83
C ALA A 297 -7.61 -17.03 -13.13
N ARG A 298 -7.15 -18.07 -13.84
CA ARG A 298 -6.05 -18.93 -13.35
C ARG A 298 -4.77 -18.13 -13.15
N ASN A 299 -4.43 -17.26 -14.07
CA ASN A 299 -3.23 -16.44 -13.97
C ASN A 299 -3.33 -15.44 -12.81
N VAL A 300 -4.50 -14.81 -12.59
CA VAL A 300 -4.74 -13.96 -11.41
C VAL A 300 -4.45 -14.72 -10.12
N LEU A 301 -4.93 -15.97 -9.98
CA LEU A 301 -4.65 -16.80 -8.80
C LEU A 301 -3.15 -17.10 -8.62
N ARG A 302 -2.38 -17.27 -9.73
CA ARG A 302 -0.91 -17.41 -9.67
C ARG A 302 -0.25 -16.13 -9.15
N VAL A 303 -0.71 -14.98 -9.61
CA VAL A 303 -0.20 -13.68 -9.18
C VAL A 303 -0.44 -13.47 -7.69
N LEU A 304 -1.54 -13.99 -7.12
CA LEU A 304 -1.80 -13.89 -5.68
C LEU A 304 -0.71 -14.57 -4.82
N VAL A 305 -0.02 -15.60 -5.32
CA VAL A 305 1.12 -16.20 -4.62
C VAL A 305 2.29 -15.21 -4.56
N ILE A 306 2.58 -14.52 -5.66
CA ILE A 306 3.58 -13.44 -5.71
C ILE A 306 3.22 -12.34 -4.73
N PHE A 307 1.96 -11.94 -4.69
CA PHE A 307 1.47 -10.91 -3.78
C PHE A 307 1.61 -11.35 -2.32
N ALA A 308 1.24 -12.59 -1.99
CA ALA A 308 1.42 -13.12 -0.63
C ALA A 308 2.89 -13.08 -0.19
N LEU A 309 3.82 -13.46 -1.08
CA LEU A 309 5.26 -13.41 -0.80
C LEU A 309 5.83 -11.98 -0.77
N THR A 310 5.08 -10.98 -1.25
CA THR A 310 5.46 -9.56 -1.16
C THR A 310 4.97 -8.91 0.14
N THR A 311 4.01 -9.51 0.85
CA THR A 311 3.45 -8.91 2.07
C THR A 311 4.49 -8.64 3.18
N PRO A 312 5.55 -9.48 3.38
CA PRO A 312 6.61 -9.17 4.33
C PRO A 312 7.36 -7.87 4.02
N PHE A 313 7.56 -7.52 2.75
CA PHE A 313 8.12 -6.23 2.37
C PHE A 313 7.28 -5.07 2.92
N PHE A 314 5.96 -5.10 2.77
CA PHE A 314 5.08 -4.04 3.27
C PHE A 314 5.02 -3.99 4.79
N SER A 315 5.22 -5.12 5.49
CA SER A 315 5.37 -5.10 6.95
C SER A 315 6.60 -4.32 7.41
N LEU A 316 7.68 -4.39 6.66
CA LEU A 316 8.90 -3.63 6.91
C LEU A 316 8.73 -2.15 6.55
N PHE A 317 8.19 -1.89 5.38
CA PHE A 317 8.13 -0.56 4.78
C PHE A 317 7.31 0.45 5.59
N ASP A 318 6.12 0.06 6.04
CA ASP A 318 5.24 0.98 6.75
C ASP A 318 5.71 1.30 8.17
N GLN A 319 6.48 0.42 8.79
CA GLN A 319 7.02 0.63 10.13
C GLN A 319 8.07 1.76 10.22
N LYS A 320 8.57 2.29 9.09
CA LYS A 320 9.41 3.50 9.09
C LYS A 320 8.69 4.71 9.67
N ALA A 321 7.35 4.76 9.58
CA ALA A 321 6.53 5.82 10.15
C ALA A 321 6.04 5.52 11.59
N SER A 322 6.37 4.38 12.13
CA SER A 322 6.04 3.98 13.51
C SER A 322 7.31 3.56 14.27
N THR A 323 7.83 2.36 14.04
CA THR A 323 8.96 1.79 14.78
C THR A 323 10.24 2.62 14.63
N TRP A 324 10.58 3.08 13.40
CA TRP A 324 11.79 3.87 13.19
C TRP A 324 11.71 5.30 13.75
N VAL A 325 10.51 5.87 13.79
CA VAL A 325 10.31 7.18 14.46
C VAL A 325 10.51 7.06 15.96
N VAL A 326 10.05 5.96 16.56
CA VAL A 326 10.29 5.68 18.01
C VAL A 326 11.78 5.49 18.26
N GLN A 327 12.48 4.68 17.47
CA GLN A 327 13.94 4.53 17.59
C GLN A 327 14.66 5.86 17.43
N GLY A 328 14.27 6.68 16.45
CA GLY A 328 14.86 8.00 16.23
C GLY A 328 14.70 8.95 17.43
N ALA A 329 13.64 8.79 18.23
CA ALA A 329 13.43 9.57 19.44
C ALA A 329 14.43 9.22 20.57
N GLU A 330 15.02 8.02 20.54
CA GLU A 330 16.07 7.56 21.46
C GLU A 330 17.48 7.99 21.01
N MET A 331 17.61 8.55 19.79
CA MET A 331 18.91 8.94 19.21
C MET A 331 19.23 10.42 19.46
N SER A 332 20.52 10.75 19.44
CA SER A 332 20.97 12.14 19.56
C SER A 332 20.73 12.91 18.26
N MET A 333 20.17 14.12 18.38
CA MET A 333 19.86 14.97 17.24
C MET A 333 19.90 16.46 17.62
N PRO A 334 20.07 17.38 16.65
CA PRO A 334 19.97 18.81 16.89
C PRO A 334 18.59 19.19 17.45
N SER A 335 18.54 20.19 18.31
CA SER A 335 17.30 20.63 19.01
C SER A 335 16.18 21.09 18.07
N TRP A 336 16.52 21.53 16.85
CA TRP A 336 15.56 21.94 15.82
C TRP A 336 14.99 20.78 15.02
N PHE A 337 15.61 19.60 15.04
CA PHE A 337 15.20 18.42 14.28
C PHE A 337 14.19 17.58 15.06
N GLN A 338 13.31 16.90 14.34
CA GLN A 338 12.34 15.95 14.89
C GLN A 338 12.54 14.57 14.27
N PRO A 339 12.43 13.46 15.04
CA PRO A 339 12.64 12.10 14.50
C PRO A 339 11.77 11.79 13.27
N ALA A 340 10.53 12.26 13.27
CA ALA A 340 9.59 12.03 12.16
C ALA A 340 10.03 12.71 10.86
N GLN A 341 10.90 13.73 10.89
CA GLN A 341 11.45 14.39 9.69
C GLN A 341 12.36 13.45 8.87
N MET A 342 12.95 12.40 9.48
CA MET A 342 13.72 11.40 8.76
C MET A 342 12.90 10.73 7.64
N GLN A 343 11.58 10.70 7.75
CA GLN A 343 10.70 10.16 6.72
C GLN A 343 10.78 10.95 5.40
N ALA A 344 11.25 12.19 5.41
CA ALA A 344 11.48 12.98 4.20
C ALA A 344 12.57 12.39 3.28
N LEU A 345 13.49 11.59 3.83
CA LEU A 345 14.51 10.90 3.03
C LEU A 345 13.89 9.94 2.01
N ASN A 346 12.79 9.29 2.35
CA ASN A 346 12.17 8.33 1.45
C ASN A 346 11.69 8.96 0.14
N PRO A 347 10.78 9.95 0.10
CA PRO A 347 10.36 10.55 -1.16
C PRO A 347 11.50 11.28 -1.89
N LEU A 348 12.46 11.86 -1.19
CA LEU A 348 13.64 12.45 -1.79
C LEU A 348 14.46 11.39 -2.55
N LEU A 349 14.76 10.28 -1.89
CA LEU A 349 15.53 9.20 -2.50
C LEU A 349 14.75 8.51 -3.62
N VAL A 350 13.42 8.38 -3.53
CA VAL A 350 12.60 7.85 -4.63
C VAL A 350 12.76 8.70 -5.89
N MET A 351 12.67 10.04 -5.76
CA MET A 351 12.85 10.96 -6.90
C MET A 351 14.24 10.85 -7.54
N LEU A 352 15.27 10.49 -6.77
CA LEU A 352 16.64 10.31 -7.26
C LEU A 352 16.89 8.88 -7.80
N LEU A 353 16.40 7.85 -7.09
CA LEU A 353 16.70 6.45 -7.41
C LEU A 353 15.98 5.96 -8.65
N ILE A 354 14.77 6.46 -8.95
CA ILE A 354 14.05 6.02 -10.16
C ILE A 354 14.80 6.43 -11.44
N PRO A 355 15.18 7.68 -11.65
CA PRO A 355 16.02 8.05 -12.79
C PRO A 355 17.36 7.31 -12.78
N PHE A 356 18.01 7.21 -11.62
CA PHE A 356 19.27 6.48 -11.49
C PHE A 356 19.15 5.01 -11.94
N ASN A 357 18.13 4.31 -11.48
CA ASN A 357 17.91 2.92 -11.86
C ASN A 357 17.68 2.77 -13.37
N ASN A 358 16.85 3.64 -13.96
CA ASN A 358 16.48 3.56 -15.37
C ASN A 358 17.62 3.98 -16.32
N LEU A 359 18.38 5.01 -15.96
CA LEU A 359 19.39 5.60 -16.82
C LEU A 359 20.79 5.00 -16.60
N VAL A 360 21.07 4.50 -15.40
CA VAL A 360 22.41 4.02 -15.02
C VAL A 360 22.39 2.55 -14.64
N LEU A 361 21.68 2.16 -13.59
CA LEU A 361 21.80 0.82 -13.00
C LEU A 361 21.34 -0.28 -13.97
N TYR A 362 20.14 -0.18 -14.52
CA TYR A 362 19.59 -1.22 -15.40
C TYR A 362 20.38 -1.34 -16.71
N PRO A 363 20.81 -0.26 -17.38
CA PRO A 363 21.71 -0.37 -18.53
C PRO A 363 23.07 -1.02 -18.19
N LEU A 364 23.66 -0.71 -17.04
CA LEU A 364 24.91 -1.33 -16.59
C LEU A 364 24.75 -2.83 -16.34
N LEU A 365 23.66 -3.24 -15.67
CA LEU A 365 23.35 -4.65 -15.42
C LEU A 365 23.19 -5.42 -16.74
N ARG A 366 22.48 -4.85 -17.72
CA ARG A 366 22.33 -5.45 -19.05
C ARG A 366 23.66 -5.58 -19.80
N ARG A 367 24.51 -4.56 -19.72
CA ARG A 367 25.88 -4.63 -20.29
C ARG A 367 26.72 -5.71 -19.63
N ALA A 368 26.51 -5.98 -18.34
CA ALA A 368 27.14 -7.06 -17.60
C ALA A 368 26.50 -8.45 -17.85
N GLY A 369 25.53 -8.55 -18.78
CA GLY A 369 24.84 -9.80 -19.11
C GLY A 369 23.72 -10.19 -18.13
N TYR A 370 23.34 -9.30 -17.21
CA TYR A 370 22.25 -9.55 -16.26
C TYR A 370 21.00 -8.77 -16.65
N GLU A 371 19.92 -9.49 -17.03
CA GLU A 371 18.63 -8.87 -17.34
C GLU A 371 17.81 -8.65 -16.06
N PRO A 372 17.53 -7.38 -15.67
CA PRO A 372 16.75 -7.06 -14.47
C PRO A 372 15.25 -7.19 -14.73
N THR A 373 14.75 -8.43 -14.88
CA THR A 373 13.32 -8.69 -15.05
C THR A 373 12.49 -8.23 -13.85
N ALA A 374 11.19 -8.05 -14.01
CA ALA A 374 10.30 -7.58 -12.94
C ALA A 374 10.45 -8.42 -11.66
N LEU A 375 10.38 -9.74 -11.78
CA LEU A 375 10.49 -10.64 -10.64
C LEU A 375 11.87 -10.63 -9.97
N ARG A 376 12.96 -10.48 -10.76
CA ARG A 376 14.33 -10.34 -10.21
C ARG A 376 14.48 -9.03 -9.43
N ARG A 377 13.94 -7.93 -9.96
CA ARG A 377 13.93 -6.64 -9.25
C ARG A 377 13.16 -6.75 -7.93
N MET A 378 11.97 -7.34 -7.94
CA MET A 378 11.18 -7.53 -6.71
C MET A 378 11.90 -8.42 -5.69
N THR A 379 12.52 -9.52 -6.13
CA THR A 379 13.32 -10.38 -5.23
C THR A 379 14.43 -9.59 -4.54
N ALA A 380 15.21 -8.84 -5.34
CA ALA A 380 16.28 -8.00 -4.80
C ALA A 380 15.74 -6.91 -3.86
N GLY A 381 14.60 -6.29 -4.20
CA GLY A 381 14.00 -5.25 -3.39
C GLY A 381 13.55 -5.75 -2.01
N ILE A 382 12.97 -6.94 -1.92
CA ILE A 382 12.61 -7.57 -0.63
C ILE A 382 13.89 -7.86 0.18
N ALA A 383 14.96 -8.35 -0.47
CA ALA A 383 16.24 -8.61 0.20
C ALA A 383 16.91 -7.33 0.72
N PHE A 384 16.91 -6.23 -0.06
CA PHE A 384 17.41 -4.93 0.40
C PHE A 384 16.62 -4.39 1.59
N SER A 385 15.32 -4.60 1.60
CA SER A 385 14.47 -4.22 2.73
C SER A 385 14.80 -5.03 4.00
N ALA A 386 15.05 -6.33 3.85
CA ALA A 386 15.53 -7.16 4.96
C ALA A 386 16.89 -6.67 5.49
N LEU A 387 17.82 -6.32 4.59
CA LEU A 387 19.13 -5.75 4.96
C LEU A 387 18.98 -4.43 5.73
N ALA A 388 18.07 -3.54 5.29
CA ALA A 388 17.75 -2.32 6.01
C ALA A 388 17.34 -2.60 7.46
N TRP A 389 16.54 -3.64 7.67
CA TRP A 389 16.06 -4.03 9.01
C TRP A 389 17.13 -4.73 9.85
N ILE A 390 18.08 -5.43 9.25
CA ILE A 390 19.28 -5.91 9.95
C ILE A 390 20.08 -4.71 10.49
N VAL A 391 20.27 -3.67 9.66
CA VAL A 391 20.99 -2.45 10.09
C VAL A 391 20.23 -1.76 11.22
N VAL A 392 18.92 -1.57 11.10
CA VAL A 392 18.10 -0.93 12.15
C VAL A 392 18.14 -1.73 13.45
N GLY A 393 18.06 -3.06 13.37
CA GLY A 393 18.21 -3.92 14.55
C GLY A 393 19.58 -3.77 15.21
N GLY A 394 20.65 -3.68 14.41
CA GLY A 394 22.00 -3.40 14.91
C GLY A 394 22.11 -2.03 15.59
N LEU A 395 21.52 -0.98 14.99
CA LEU A 395 21.45 0.34 15.64
C LEU A 395 20.71 0.28 16.97
N GLN A 396 19.61 -0.49 17.06
CA GLN A 396 18.87 -0.65 18.31
C GLN A 396 19.70 -1.33 19.40
N VAL A 397 20.47 -2.35 19.06
CA VAL A 397 21.37 -3.01 20.03
C VAL A 397 22.40 -2.03 20.60
N VAL A 398 22.94 -1.11 19.78
CA VAL A 398 23.87 -0.07 20.23
C VAL A 398 23.15 0.92 21.16
N ILE A 399 21.93 1.35 20.80
CA ILE A 399 21.11 2.25 21.64
C ILE A 399 20.79 1.59 22.99
N ASP A 400 20.39 0.33 22.98
CA ASP A 400 20.07 -0.45 24.20
C ASP A 400 21.31 -0.62 25.10
N GLY A 401 22.53 -0.60 24.53
CA GLY A 401 23.80 -0.59 25.25
C GLY A 401 24.11 0.73 25.96
N GLY A 402 23.32 1.79 25.71
CA GLY A 402 23.48 3.11 26.33
C GLY A 402 24.46 4.04 25.59
N ASP A 403 24.96 3.64 24.42
CA ASP A 403 25.85 4.49 23.63
C ASP A 403 25.06 5.61 22.91
N PRO A 404 25.50 6.87 22.96
CA PRO A 404 24.86 7.97 22.28
C PRO A 404 25.06 7.84 20.77
N LEU A 405 24.00 7.46 20.07
CA LEU A 405 24.03 7.28 18.62
C LEU A 405 23.32 8.44 17.90
N SER A 406 23.98 9.03 16.91
CA SER A 406 23.39 10.11 16.11
C SER A 406 22.29 9.59 15.19
N ILE A 407 21.18 10.34 15.07
CA ILE A 407 20.06 10.04 14.17
C ILE A 407 20.50 9.94 12.68
N VAL A 408 21.63 10.54 12.33
CA VAL A 408 22.21 10.46 10.98
C VAL A 408 22.47 9.01 10.56
N TRP A 409 22.73 8.09 11.48
CA TRP A 409 22.89 6.67 11.16
C TRP A 409 21.62 6.03 10.56
N GLN A 410 20.44 6.58 10.83
CA GLN A 410 19.21 6.12 10.17
C GLN A 410 19.18 6.38 8.66
N VAL A 411 20.04 7.26 8.12
CA VAL A 411 20.14 7.49 6.67
C VAL A 411 20.46 6.20 5.93
N VAL A 412 21.30 5.33 6.50
CA VAL A 412 21.69 4.06 5.88
C VAL A 412 20.49 3.12 5.68
N PRO A 413 19.74 2.76 6.71
CA PRO A 413 18.58 1.90 6.52
C PRO A 413 17.46 2.58 5.72
N TYR A 414 17.28 3.91 5.79
CA TYR A 414 16.35 4.63 4.91
C TYR A 414 16.74 4.49 3.43
N ALA A 415 18.03 4.60 3.12
CA ALA A 415 18.53 4.44 1.74
C ALA A 415 18.32 3.00 1.23
N LEU A 416 18.65 1.99 2.05
CA LEU A 416 18.45 0.58 1.70
C LEU A 416 16.97 0.22 1.52
N LEU A 417 16.10 0.68 2.44
CA LEU A 417 14.67 0.43 2.38
C LEU A 417 14.03 1.11 1.16
N THR A 418 14.41 2.35 0.87
CA THR A 418 13.88 3.10 -0.28
C THR A 418 14.36 2.50 -1.59
N PHE A 419 15.61 2.03 -1.65
CA PHE A 419 16.09 1.28 -2.81
C PHE A 419 15.27 0.00 -3.01
N GLY A 420 15.01 -0.75 -1.94
CA GLY A 420 14.10 -1.90 -1.95
C GLY A 420 12.69 -1.52 -2.43
N GLU A 421 12.14 -0.40 -1.96
CA GLU A 421 10.83 0.11 -2.36
C GLU A 421 10.72 0.37 -3.87
N VAL A 422 11.68 1.08 -4.44
CA VAL A 422 11.69 1.38 -5.88
C VAL A 422 11.73 0.09 -6.71
N LEU A 423 12.45 -0.92 -6.23
CA LEU A 423 12.52 -2.22 -6.90
C LEU A 423 11.24 -3.07 -6.74
N VAL A 424 10.48 -2.90 -5.66
CA VAL A 424 9.26 -3.69 -5.37
C VAL A 424 8.01 -2.97 -5.84
N SER A 425 7.77 -1.74 -5.37
CA SER A 425 6.46 -1.09 -5.48
C SER A 425 6.11 -0.70 -6.91
N ALA A 426 6.99 0.01 -7.61
CA ALA A 426 6.75 0.42 -8.99
C ALA A 426 6.72 -0.80 -9.93
N THR A 427 7.68 -1.71 -9.74
CA THR A 427 7.78 -2.93 -10.55
C THR A 427 6.61 -3.89 -10.32
N GLY A 428 6.19 -4.06 -9.06
CA GLY A 428 5.10 -4.96 -8.70
C GLY A 428 3.75 -4.48 -9.26
N LEU A 429 3.53 -3.17 -9.28
CA LEU A 429 2.33 -2.58 -9.87
C LEU A 429 2.28 -2.81 -11.39
N GLU A 430 3.38 -2.54 -12.10
CA GLU A 430 3.53 -2.78 -13.54
C GLU A 430 3.36 -4.27 -13.87
N PHE A 431 4.03 -5.14 -13.11
CA PHE A 431 3.91 -6.59 -13.25
C PHE A 431 2.46 -7.06 -13.04
N ALA A 432 1.81 -6.63 -11.96
CA ALA A 432 0.43 -6.96 -11.67
C ALA A 432 -0.50 -6.61 -12.84
N TYR A 433 -0.33 -5.43 -13.41
CA TYR A 433 -1.12 -4.95 -14.53
C TYR A 433 -0.90 -5.76 -15.81
N SER A 434 0.33 -6.21 -16.07
CA SER A 434 0.69 -7.00 -17.27
C SER A 434 0.14 -8.42 -17.22
N GLN A 435 -0.04 -8.99 -16.02
CA GLN A 435 -0.39 -10.39 -15.82
C GLN A 435 -1.90 -10.68 -15.87
N ALA A 436 -2.76 -9.70 -16.12
CA ALA A 436 -4.21 -9.86 -16.11
C ALA A 436 -4.87 -9.41 -17.42
N PRO A 437 -5.87 -10.17 -17.94
CA PRO A 437 -6.72 -9.69 -19.02
C PRO A 437 -7.40 -8.36 -18.69
N ALA A 438 -7.77 -7.58 -19.71
CA ALA A 438 -8.35 -6.25 -19.52
C ALA A 438 -9.55 -6.24 -18.56
N SER A 439 -10.41 -7.26 -18.62
CA SER A 439 -11.60 -7.43 -17.76
C SER A 439 -11.26 -7.73 -16.28
N MET A 440 -10.02 -8.10 -15.96
CA MET A 440 -9.60 -8.50 -14.59
C MET A 440 -8.53 -7.57 -13.99
N LYS A 441 -8.05 -6.57 -14.75
CA LYS A 441 -7.00 -5.64 -14.29
C LYS A 441 -7.38 -4.92 -12.99
N GLY A 442 -8.61 -4.42 -12.88
CA GLY A 442 -9.09 -3.76 -11.67
C GLY A 442 -9.04 -4.65 -10.44
N VAL A 443 -9.40 -5.93 -10.59
CA VAL A 443 -9.35 -6.92 -9.51
C VAL A 443 -7.91 -7.18 -9.06
N VAL A 444 -6.97 -7.35 -10.00
CA VAL A 444 -5.56 -7.57 -9.66
C VAL A 444 -4.95 -6.35 -8.96
N MET A 445 -5.28 -5.13 -9.41
CA MET A 445 -4.84 -3.90 -8.76
C MET A 445 -5.40 -3.76 -7.33
N SER A 446 -6.63 -4.21 -7.11
CA SER A 446 -7.22 -4.28 -5.78
C SER A 446 -6.50 -5.29 -4.88
N PHE A 447 -6.16 -6.46 -5.40
CA PHE A 447 -5.35 -7.44 -4.67
C PHE A 447 -3.93 -6.94 -4.39
N TRP A 448 -3.34 -6.14 -5.28
CA TRP A 448 -2.07 -5.47 -5.01
C TRP A 448 -2.18 -4.54 -3.79
N SER A 449 -3.24 -3.76 -3.68
CA SER A 449 -3.47 -2.91 -2.51
C SER A 449 -3.61 -3.74 -1.22
N LEU A 450 -4.24 -4.92 -1.28
CA LEU A 450 -4.35 -5.83 -0.13
C LEU A 450 -3.01 -6.40 0.34
N THR A 451 -1.96 -6.39 -0.48
CA THR A 451 -0.62 -6.80 0.00
C THR A 451 -0.13 -5.91 1.13
N THR A 452 -0.39 -4.60 1.04
CA THR A 452 -0.09 -3.66 2.13
C THR A 452 -0.96 -3.92 3.36
N THR A 453 -2.26 -4.19 3.17
CA THR A 453 -3.16 -4.57 4.27
C THR A 453 -2.63 -5.79 5.03
N VAL A 454 -2.28 -6.86 4.32
CA VAL A 454 -1.74 -8.09 4.94
C VAL A 454 -0.34 -7.85 5.53
N GLY A 455 0.49 -7.01 4.90
CA GLY A 455 1.77 -6.59 5.46
C GLY A 455 1.61 -5.95 6.84
N ASN A 456 0.66 -5.04 6.99
CA ASN A 456 0.39 -4.40 8.28
C ASN A 456 -0.29 -5.35 9.29
N LEU A 457 -1.04 -6.37 8.83
CA LEU A 457 -1.55 -7.44 9.70
C LEU A 457 -0.40 -8.19 10.37
N TRP A 458 0.69 -8.51 9.66
CA TRP A 458 1.87 -9.15 10.25
C TRP A 458 2.45 -8.32 11.40
N VAL A 459 2.45 -6.98 11.29
CA VAL A 459 2.90 -6.09 12.36
C VAL A 459 1.98 -6.17 13.57
N LEU A 460 0.66 -6.11 13.36
CA LEU A 460 -0.31 -6.23 14.45
C LEU A 460 -0.22 -7.58 15.17
N LEU A 461 0.00 -8.66 14.43
CA LEU A 461 0.19 -10.01 15.02
C LEU A 461 1.47 -10.10 15.84
N ALA A 462 2.58 -9.54 15.35
CA ALA A 462 3.83 -9.48 16.10
C ALA A 462 3.69 -8.62 17.36
N ASN A 463 2.99 -7.49 17.28
CA ASN A 463 2.68 -6.65 18.43
C ASN A 463 1.76 -7.35 19.44
N ALA A 464 0.78 -8.12 18.98
CA ALA A 464 -0.06 -8.92 19.85
C ALA A 464 0.73 -10.04 20.57
N ALA A 465 1.67 -10.65 19.87
CA ALA A 465 2.52 -11.71 20.45
C ALA A 465 3.39 -11.20 21.61
N VAL A 466 3.99 -10.00 21.48
CA VAL A 466 4.84 -9.43 22.54
C VAL A 466 4.05 -8.87 23.74
N ARG A 467 2.73 -8.92 23.73
CA ARG A 467 1.91 -8.68 24.93
C ARG A 467 1.84 -9.88 25.86
N ASN A 468 2.23 -11.06 25.37
CA ASN A 468 2.27 -12.28 26.15
C ASN A 468 3.58 -12.34 26.95
N GLU A 469 3.48 -12.47 28.29
CA GLU A 469 4.63 -12.51 29.20
C GLU A 469 5.57 -13.70 28.90
N ALA A 470 5.04 -14.84 28.45
CA ALA A 470 5.88 -15.98 28.08
C ALA A 470 6.75 -15.68 26.86
N VAL A 471 6.22 -14.91 25.89
CA VAL A 471 6.97 -14.49 24.70
C VAL A 471 8.05 -13.47 25.08
N THR A 472 7.71 -12.45 25.87
CA THR A 472 8.69 -11.44 26.31
C THR A 472 9.76 -12.04 27.22
N GLY A 473 9.41 -13.01 28.10
CA GLY A 473 10.37 -13.76 28.90
C GLY A 473 11.34 -14.60 28.03
N ALA A 474 10.84 -15.24 26.99
CA ALA A 474 11.70 -15.97 26.03
C ALA A 474 12.61 -15.01 25.26
N ILE A 475 12.12 -13.83 24.88
CA ILE A 475 12.96 -12.80 24.22
C ILE A 475 14.05 -12.32 25.19
N ALA A 476 13.72 -12.02 26.42
CA ALA A 476 14.67 -11.55 27.42
C ALA A 476 15.82 -12.56 27.64
N SER A 477 15.55 -13.88 27.54
CA SER A 477 16.58 -14.91 27.63
C SER A 477 17.59 -14.88 26.47
N SER A 478 17.27 -14.23 25.34
CA SER A 478 18.19 -14.06 24.20
C SER A 478 19.22 -12.94 24.39
N GLY A 479 19.07 -12.11 25.44
CA GLY A 479 19.91 -10.94 25.67
C GLY A 479 19.56 -9.72 24.82
N LEU A 480 18.50 -9.77 24.04
CA LEU A 480 18.00 -8.66 23.21
C LEU A 480 16.82 -7.95 23.88
N SER A 481 16.68 -6.65 23.64
CA SER A 481 15.43 -5.94 23.94
C SER A 481 14.30 -6.45 23.05
N VAL A 482 13.05 -6.29 23.48
CA VAL A 482 11.86 -6.65 22.68
C VAL A 482 11.88 -5.92 21.33
N THR A 483 12.30 -4.65 21.33
CA THR A 483 12.38 -3.82 20.11
C THR A 483 13.43 -4.37 19.13
N ALA A 484 14.66 -4.62 19.60
CA ALA A 484 15.72 -5.19 18.76
C ALA A 484 15.34 -6.57 18.24
N PHE A 485 14.75 -7.42 19.09
CA PHE A 485 14.28 -8.75 18.68
C PHE A 485 13.23 -8.66 17.58
N GLN A 486 12.21 -7.80 17.73
CA GLN A 486 11.20 -7.59 16.69
C GLN A 486 11.82 -7.12 15.37
N MET A 487 12.82 -6.23 15.41
CA MET A 487 13.52 -5.77 14.21
C MET A 487 14.22 -6.91 13.49
N PHE A 488 14.96 -7.76 14.19
CA PHE A 488 15.62 -8.93 13.59
C PHE A 488 14.62 -10.00 13.16
N PHE A 489 13.50 -10.17 13.86
CA PHE A 489 12.42 -11.07 13.45
C PHE A 489 11.85 -10.64 12.09
N PHE A 490 11.53 -9.36 11.91
CA PHE A 490 11.03 -8.86 10.62
C PHE A 490 12.10 -8.94 9.53
N ALA A 491 13.37 -8.69 9.84
CA ALA A 491 14.46 -8.88 8.89
C ALA A 491 14.56 -10.33 8.41
N ALA A 492 14.54 -11.29 9.32
CA ALA A 492 14.57 -12.72 9.01
C ALA A 492 13.32 -13.15 8.21
N PHE A 493 12.13 -12.66 8.60
CA PHE A 493 10.88 -12.93 7.91
C PHE A 493 10.91 -12.45 6.45
N ALA A 494 11.39 -11.22 6.21
CA ALA A 494 11.55 -10.69 4.86
C ALA A 494 12.65 -11.42 4.07
N LEU A 495 13.74 -11.83 4.69
CA LEU A 495 14.79 -12.58 4.02
C LEU A 495 14.30 -13.96 3.56
N LEU A 496 13.55 -14.67 4.43
CA LEU A 496 12.91 -15.94 4.06
C LEU A 496 11.90 -15.75 2.92
N ALA A 497 11.12 -14.66 2.97
CA ALA A 497 10.21 -14.30 1.90
C ALA A 497 10.94 -14.00 0.58
N ALA A 498 12.08 -13.28 0.62
CA ALA A 498 12.89 -13.02 -0.57
C ALA A 498 13.43 -14.33 -1.19
N LEU A 499 13.86 -15.28 -0.37
CA LEU A 499 14.29 -16.60 -0.83
C LEU A 499 13.13 -17.38 -1.46
N ALA A 500 11.99 -17.45 -0.78
CA ALA A 500 10.80 -18.15 -1.29
C ALA A 500 10.29 -17.49 -2.58
N PHE A 501 10.28 -16.15 -2.63
CA PHE A 501 9.90 -15.36 -3.80
C PHE A 501 10.86 -15.67 -4.98
N GLY A 502 12.17 -15.65 -4.76
CA GLY A 502 13.16 -15.94 -5.77
C GLY A 502 13.05 -17.38 -6.32
N LEU A 503 12.77 -18.36 -5.46
CA LEU A 503 12.52 -19.74 -5.87
C LEU A 503 11.24 -19.88 -6.69
N TYR A 504 10.16 -19.23 -6.27
CA TYR A 504 8.89 -19.23 -7.01
C TYR A 504 9.02 -18.50 -8.35
N ALA A 505 9.70 -17.35 -8.36
CA ALA A 505 9.93 -16.53 -9.56
C ALA A 505 10.67 -17.29 -10.68
N ARG A 506 11.62 -18.19 -10.32
CA ARG A 506 12.33 -19.02 -11.31
C ARG A 506 11.41 -19.99 -12.05
N ARG A 507 10.28 -20.36 -11.45
CA ARG A 507 9.29 -21.31 -12.02
C ARG A 507 8.07 -20.60 -12.60
N TYR A 508 7.95 -19.30 -12.34
CA TYR A 508 6.80 -18.52 -12.81
C TYR A 508 6.93 -18.24 -14.30
N ARG A 509 5.90 -18.56 -15.07
CA ARG A 509 5.80 -18.19 -16.47
C ARG A 509 5.02 -16.89 -16.58
N GLU A 510 5.70 -15.85 -16.99
CA GLU A 510 5.08 -14.54 -17.25
C GLU A 510 4.14 -14.67 -18.46
N MET A 511 2.96 -14.08 -18.34
CA MET A 511 1.98 -13.96 -19.40
C MET A 511 1.89 -12.48 -19.77
N ASP A 512 1.85 -12.17 -21.06
CA ASP A 512 1.71 -10.80 -21.52
C ASP A 512 0.28 -10.59 -22.02
N TYR A 513 -0.49 -9.77 -21.28
CA TYR A 513 -1.84 -9.36 -21.64
C TYR A 513 -1.89 -7.89 -22.12
N TYR A 514 -0.74 -7.30 -22.48
CA TYR A 514 -0.77 -6.06 -23.24
C TYR A 514 -1.35 -6.34 -24.64
N ARG A 515 -2.17 -5.43 -25.15
CA ARG A 515 -2.68 -5.55 -26.51
C ARG A 515 -1.49 -5.48 -27.48
N PRO A 516 -1.40 -6.39 -28.47
CA PRO A 516 -0.46 -6.20 -29.56
C PRO A 516 -0.72 -4.84 -30.20
N GLY A 517 0.35 -4.05 -30.41
CA GLY A 517 0.30 -2.71 -30.96
C GLY A 517 -0.14 -2.69 -32.43
#